data_0ec7baf25ec49cb7cb32a36a58072761
#
_entry.id   0ec7baf25ec49cb7cb32a36a58072761
#
_cell.length_a   1.000
_cell.length_b   1.000
_cell.length_c   1.000
_cell.angle_alpha   90.00
_cell.angle_beta   90.00
_cell.angle_gamma   90.00
#
_symmetry.space_group_name_H-M   'P 1'
#
loop_
_entity.id
_entity.type
_entity.pdbx_description
1 polymer ?
#
loop_
_entity_poly.entity_id
_entity_poly.type
_entity_poly.pdbx_seq_one_letter_code
_entity_poly.pdbx_strand_id
1 'polypeptide(L)'
;MQVTSKNLYIVSTPIGNLEDITLRALEVLKKSDIILCEDTRQSIKLFNHYNIKKKMVSYHKFNEKKQISSVIKYFNDGKILSLISDAGTPLLSDPGRLLVNECLVN
;
A
#
# COMPACT_ATOMS: atom_id res chain seq x y z
N MET A 1 4.90 -8.58 -5.50
CA MET A 1 4.25 -7.33 -5.88
C MET A 1 3.23 -7.58 -6.97
N GLN A 2 2.09 -6.93 -6.91
CA GLN A 2 1.05 -7.07 -7.92
C GLN A 2 0.58 -5.68 -8.37
N VAL A 3 0.28 -5.57 -9.66
CA VAL A 3 -0.32 -4.36 -10.25
C VAL A 3 -1.80 -4.64 -10.44
N THR A 4 -2.65 -3.93 -9.71
CA THR A 4 -4.09 -4.19 -9.73
C THR A 4 -4.85 -3.20 -10.59
N SER A 5 -4.27 -2.04 -10.83
CA SER A 5 -4.79 -1.01 -11.72
C SER A 5 -3.64 -0.12 -12.15
N LYS A 6 -3.95 0.86 -12.97
CA LYS A 6 -2.94 1.76 -13.53
C LYS A 6 -2.02 2.39 -12.48
N ASN A 7 -2.59 2.79 -11.33
CA ASN A 7 -1.84 3.53 -10.32
C ASN A 7 -1.90 2.88 -8.93
N LEU A 8 -2.31 1.63 -8.85
CA LEU A 8 -2.32 0.92 -7.58
C LEU A 8 -1.41 -0.30 -7.64
N TYR A 9 -0.53 -0.40 -6.66
CA TYR A 9 0.34 -1.56 -6.49
C TYR A 9 0.07 -2.19 -5.14
N ILE A 10 0.13 -3.51 -5.07
CA ILE A 10 0.12 -4.21 -3.80
C ILE A 10 1.52 -4.74 -3.57
N VAL A 11 2.13 -4.29 -2.49
CA VAL A 11 3.53 -4.55 -2.21
C VAL A 11 3.64 -5.39 -0.94
N SER A 12 4.21 -6.58 -1.07
CA SER A 12 4.47 -7.42 0.09
C SER A 12 5.72 -6.91 0.80
N THR A 13 5.62 -6.78 2.12
CA THR A 13 6.76 -6.37 2.93
C THR A 13 7.15 -7.49 3.88
N PRO A 14 8.43 -7.56 4.29
CA PRO A 14 8.89 -8.64 5.15
C PRO A 14 8.34 -8.52 6.56
N ILE A 15 8.12 -9.67 7.19
CA ILE A 15 7.83 -9.77 8.61
C ILE A 15 9.15 -10.11 9.30
N GLY A 16 9.57 -9.26 10.23
CA GLY A 16 10.79 -9.50 10.99
C GLY A 16 12.02 -8.86 10.39
N ASN A 17 12.64 -9.48 9.39
CA ASN A 17 13.87 -8.95 8.81
C ASN A 17 13.59 -7.96 7.68
N LEU A 18 13.90 -6.68 7.92
CA LEU A 18 13.64 -5.62 6.95
C LEU A 18 14.46 -5.78 5.66
N GLU A 19 15.56 -6.51 5.71
CA GLU A 19 16.40 -6.71 4.53
C GLU A 19 15.85 -7.74 3.55
N ASP A 20 14.78 -8.44 3.92
CA ASP A 20 14.16 -9.43 3.04
C ASP A 20 13.25 -8.79 1.97
N ILE A 21 13.10 -7.48 1.97
CA ILE A 21 12.33 -6.81 0.95
C ILE A 21 13.05 -6.86 -0.40
N THR A 22 12.28 -7.04 -1.49
CA THR A 22 12.89 -7.10 -2.83
C THR A 22 13.26 -5.71 -3.32
N LEU A 23 14.22 -5.66 -4.23
CA LEU A 23 14.60 -4.40 -4.88
C LEU A 23 13.44 -3.81 -5.67
N ARG A 24 12.63 -4.67 -6.30
CA ARG A 24 11.46 -4.22 -7.05
C ARG A 24 10.45 -3.56 -6.13
N ALA A 25 10.20 -4.14 -4.96
CA ALA A 25 9.29 -3.55 -3.98
C ALA A 25 9.77 -2.17 -3.54
N LEU A 26 11.08 -2.03 -3.28
CA LEU A 26 11.66 -0.74 -2.92
C LEU A 26 11.48 0.30 -4.02
N GLU A 27 11.69 -0.09 -5.27
CA GLU A 27 11.47 0.84 -6.40
C GLU A 27 10.04 1.34 -6.45
N VAL A 28 9.08 0.44 -6.28
CA VAL A 28 7.65 0.79 -6.34
C VAL A 28 7.30 1.73 -5.19
N LEU A 29 7.77 1.43 -3.98
CA LEU A 29 7.50 2.29 -2.83
C LEU A 29 8.11 3.69 -3.03
N LYS A 30 9.30 3.76 -3.61
CA LYS A 30 9.97 5.05 -3.82
C LYS A 30 9.26 5.92 -4.85
N LYS A 31 8.59 5.34 -5.81
CA LYS A 31 7.86 6.13 -6.81
C LYS A 31 6.39 6.31 -6.51
N SER A 32 5.90 5.75 -5.42
CA SER A 32 4.52 5.97 -4.99
C SER A 32 4.38 7.33 -4.34
N ASP A 33 3.22 7.94 -4.51
CA ASP A 33 2.91 9.22 -3.86
C ASP A 33 2.32 9.00 -2.48
N ILE A 34 1.50 7.98 -2.34
CA ILE A 34 0.79 7.66 -1.10
C ILE A 34 1.02 6.19 -0.77
N ILE A 35 1.30 5.90 0.48
CA ILE A 35 1.45 4.53 0.97
C ILE A 35 0.28 4.22 1.90
N LEU A 36 -0.49 3.21 1.53
CA LEU A 36 -1.56 2.71 2.38
C LEU A 36 -1.03 1.53 3.18
N CYS A 37 -1.20 1.56 4.47
CA CYS A 37 -0.68 0.50 5.33
C CYS A 37 -1.64 0.22 6.47
N GLU A 38 -1.67 -1.04 6.89
CA GLU A 38 -2.54 -1.46 7.98
C GLU A 38 -2.07 -0.89 9.31
N ASP A 39 -0.77 -0.95 9.55
CA ASP A 39 -0.17 -0.41 10.77
C ASP A 39 0.98 0.52 10.41
N THR A 40 0.76 1.82 10.59
CA THR A 40 1.77 2.83 10.24
C THR A 40 3.04 2.69 11.08
N ARG A 41 2.93 2.17 12.30
CA ARG A 41 4.09 2.03 13.18
C ARG A 41 5.09 1.02 12.63
N GLN A 42 4.58 -0.08 12.06
CA GLN A 42 5.45 -1.08 11.45
C GLN A 42 6.07 -0.56 10.16
N SER A 43 5.27 0.13 9.36
CA SER A 43 5.74 0.65 8.08
C SER A 43 6.79 1.75 8.25
N ILE A 44 6.68 2.57 9.29
CA ILE A 44 7.66 3.61 9.58
C ILE A 44 9.05 3.00 9.80
N LYS A 45 9.13 1.86 10.49
CA LYS A 45 10.42 1.20 10.72
C LYS A 45 11.09 0.82 9.40
N LEU A 46 10.32 0.25 8.48
CA LEU A 46 10.83 -0.13 7.16
C LEU A 46 11.28 1.10 6.38
N PHE A 47 10.46 2.13 6.37
CA PHE A 47 10.74 3.34 5.60
C PHE A 47 11.95 4.09 6.15
N ASN A 48 12.11 4.13 7.46
CA ASN A 48 13.29 4.74 8.07
C ASN A 48 14.56 3.96 7.76
N HIS A 49 14.46 2.65 7.74
CA HIS A 49 15.60 1.79 7.43
C HIS A 49 16.14 2.04 6.01
N TYR A 50 15.25 2.26 5.06
CA TYR A 50 15.62 2.49 3.66
C TYR A 50 15.59 3.97 3.27
N ASN A 51 15.42 4.86 4.23
CA ASN A 51 15.42 6.31 4.02
C ASN A 51 14.38 6.75 3.00
N ILE A 52 13.19 6.16 3.08
CA ILE A 52 12.06 6.51 2.21
C ILE A 52 11.12 7.42 2.98
N LYS A 53 10.82 8.58 2.39
CA LYS A 53 9.90 9.56 3.01
C LYS A 53 8.69 9.75 2.12
N LYS A 54 7.58 9.14 2.51
CA LYS A 54 6.32 9.21 1.76
C LYS A 54 5.17 9.40 2.73
N LYS A 55 4.07 9.95 2.21
CA LYS A 55 2.85 10.09 2.99
C LYS A 55 2.26 8.71 3.24
N MET A 56 2.02 8.38 4.50
CA MET A 56 1.39 7.12 4.88
C MET A 56 0.00 7.36 5.38
N VAL A 57 -0.93 6.52 4.95
CA VAL A 57 -2.33 6.58 5.37
C VAL A 57 -2.69 5.23 5.93
N SER A 58 -3.25 5.22 7.13
CA SER A 58 -3.74 4.00 7.75
C SER A 58 -4.96 3.49 6.98
N TYR A 59 -4.92 2.23 6.57
CA TYR A 59 -5.98 1.62 5.78
C TYR A 59 -6.13 0.15 6.20
N HIS A 60 -7.21 -0.15 6.93
CA HIS A 60 -7.45 -1.49 7.45
C HIS A 60 -8.96 -1.75 7.50
N LYS A 61 -9.34 -2.97 7.86
CA LYS A 61 -10.74 -3.38 7.80
C LYS A 61 -11.68 -2.53 8.67
N PHE A 62 -11.16 -1.87 9.70
CA PHE A 62 -12.00 -1.06 10.59
C PHE A 62 -12.22 0.36 10.08
N ASN A 63 -11.36 0.87 9.19
CA ASN A 63 -11.50 2.22 8.66
C ASN A 63 -11.66 2.25 7.14
N GLU A 64 -11.70 1.11 6.50
CA GLU A 64 -11.71 1.00 5.04
C GLU A 64 -12.85 1.79 4.39
N LYS A 65 -14.06 1.61 4.90
CA LYS A 65 -15.22 2.31 4.34
C LYS A 65 -15.10 3.82 4.49
N LYS A 66 -14.50 4.27 5.57
CA LYS A 66 -14.30 5.69 5.82
C LYS A 66 -13.22 6.26 4.91
N GLN A 67 -12.17 5.48 4.64
CA GLN A 67 -11.03 5.95 3.88
C GLN A 67 -11.17 5.79 2.37
N ILE A 68 -12.10 4.94 1.91
CA ILE A 68 -12.17 4.60 0.48
C ILE A 68 -12.41 5.83 -0.40
N SER A 69 -13.23 6.78 0.06
CA SER A 69 -13.51 7.99 -0.71
C SER A 69 -12.24 8.82 -0.93
N SER A 70 -11.43 8.97 0.11
CA SER A 70 -10.16 9.70 0.01
C SER A 70 -9.20 8.99 -0.93
N VAL A 71 -9.15 7.67 -0.87
CA VAL A 71 -8.27 6.87 -1.72
C VAL A 71 -8.67 7.02 -3.19
N ILE A 72 -9.97 6.94 -3.49
CA ILE A 72 -10.46 7.11 -4.86
C ILE A 72 -10.12 8.52 -5.37
N LYS A 73 -10.22 9.52 -4.51
CA LYS A 73 -9.85 10.88 -4.89
C LYS A 73 -8.37 10.97 -5.29
N TYR A 74 -7.48 10.30 -4.55
CA TYR A 74 -6.06 10.27 -4.92
C TYR A 74 -5.87 9.65 -6.30
N PHE A 75 -6.58 8.58 -6.62
CA PHE A 75 -6.51 7.97 -7.95
C PHE A 75 -6.97 8.95 -9.02
N ASN A 76 -8.08 9.64 -8.79
CA ASN A 76 -8.61 10.59 -9.75
C ASN A 76 -7.64 11.77 -9.95
N ASP A 77 -6.84 12.09 -8.96
CA ASP A 77 -5.81 13.13 -9.05
C ASP A 77 -4.53 12.62 -9.73
N GLY A 78 -4.51 11.38 -10.18
CA GLY A 78 -3.35 10.82 -10.86
C GLY A 78 -2.23 10.34 -9.96
N LYS A 79 -2.49 10.21 -8.66
CA LYS A 79 -1.47 9.76 -7.70
C LYS A 79 -1.22 8.27 -7.83
N ILE A 80 0.01 7.89 -7.55
CA ILE A 80 0.41 6.48 -7.50
C ILE A 80 0.33 6.02 -6.05
N LEU A 81 -0.42 4.95 -5.81
CA LEU A 81 -0.63 4.42 -4.48
C LEU A 81 -0.04 3.02 -4.37
N SER A 82 0.53 2.72 -3.21
CA SER A 82 0.94 1.36 -2.86
C SER A 82 0.21 0.95 -1.60
N LEU A 83 -0.35 -0.25 -1.61
CA LEU A 83 -0.95 -0.87 -0.43
C LEU A 83 0.03 -1.90 0.09
N ILE A 84 0.54 -1.67 1.30
CA ILE A 84 1.47 -2.60 1.92
C ILE A 84 0.69 -3.77 2.53
N SER A 85 1.17 -4.95 2.24
CA SER A 85 0.63 -6.19 2.75
C SER A 85 1.75 -6.95 3.44
N ASP A 86 1.46 -7.59 4.57
CA ASP A 86 2.43 -8.46 5.22
C ASP A 86 2.78 -9.63 4.31
N ALA A 87 3.99 -10.15 4.47
CA ALA A 87 4.45 -11.26 3.64
C ALA A 87 3.47 -12.41 3.66
N GLY A 88 3.12 -12.91 2.48
CA GLY A 88 2.19 -14.02 2.33
C GLY A 88 0.73 -13.61 2.34
N THR A 89 0.40 -12.36 2.56
CA THR A 89 -0.99 -11.92 2.57
C THR A 89 -1.54 -11.89 1.14
N PRO A 90 -2.63 -12.61 0.87
CA PRO A 90 -3.16 -12.64 -0.47
C PRO A 90 -3.84 -11.32 -0.86
N LEU A 91 -3.87 -11.07 -2.16
CA LEU A 91 -4.51 -9.92 -2.75
C LEU A 91 -5.96 -9.74 -2.29
N LEU A 92 -6.66 -10.83 -2.08
CA LEU A 92 -8.09 -10.81 -1.78
C LEU A 92 -8.42 -10.74 -0.31
N SER A 93 -7.42 -10.55 0.56
CA SER A 93 -7.69 -10.35 1.98
C SER A 93 -8.14 -8.92 2.24
N ASP A 94 -8.88 -8.71 3.32
CA ASP A 94 -9.22 -7.36 3.76
C ASP A 94 -7.92 -6.67 4.26
N PRO A 95 -7.76 -5.37 4.01
CA PRO A 95 -8.64 -4.43 3.33
C PRO A 95 -8.44 -4.36 1.81
N GLY A 96 -7.45 -5.04 1.27
CA GLY A 96 -7.10 -4.92 -0.13
C GLY A 96 -8.23 -5.27 -1.07
N ARG A 97 -9.07 -6.22 -0.67
CA ARG A 97 -10.19 -6.70 -1.49
C ARG A 97 -11.16 -5.57 -1.85
N LEU A 98 -11.58 -4.79 -0.87
CA LEU A 98 -12.53 -3.70 -1.12
C LEU A 98 -11.88 -2.63 -1.97
N LEU A 99 -10.63 -2.30 -1.69
CA LEU A 99 -9.91 -1.29 -2.45
C LEU A 99 -9.76 -1.69 -3.91
N VAL A 100 -9.37 -2.93 -4.17
CA VAL A 100 -9.21 -3.43 -5.54
C VAL A 100 -10.55 -3.37 -6.28
N ASN A 101 -11.63 -3.81 -5.65
CA ASN A 101 -12.94 -3.79 -6.27
C ASN A 101 -13.36 -2.37 -6.65
N GLU A 102 -13.16 -1.40 -5.76
CA GLU A 102 -13.50 -0.01 -6.04
C GLU A 102 -12.64 0.57 -7.16
N CYS A 103 -11.36 0.22 -7.22
CA CYS A 103 -10.49 0.69 -8.29
C CYS A 103 -10.88 0.12 -9.64
N LEU A 104 -11.37 -1.11 -9.69
CA LEU A 104 -11.81 -1.72 -10.94
C LEU A 104 -13.12 -1.11 -11.44
N VAL A 105 -13.97 -0.65 -10.54
CA VAL A 105 -15.25 -0.01 -10.89
C VAL A 105 -15.04 1.43 -11.33
N ASN A 106 -14.14 2.12 -10.66
CA ASN A 106 -13.85 3.52 -10.94
C ASN A 106 -12.58 3.67 -11.79
#